data_7c33797b106b3f6b3903796f564f6c9c
#
_entry.id   7c33797b106b3f6b3903796f564f6c9c
#
_cell.length_a   1.000
_cell.length_b   1.000
_cell.length_c   1.000
_cell.angle_alpha   90.00
_cell.angle_beta   90.00
_cell.angle_gamma   90.00
#
_symmetry.space_group_name_H-M   'P 1'
#
loop_
_entity.id
_entity.type
_entity.pdbx_description
1 polymer ?
#
loop_
_entity_poly.entity_id
_entity_poly.type
_entity_poly.pdbx_seq_one_letter_code
_entity_poly.pdbx_strand_id
1 'polypeptide(L)'
;MLDWYRHMDAAERRTFWACFGGWALDAFDVQIYSFVVPALIALWHISKGQAGLLATSALVISAFGGWIAGILADRIGRARLLMIMVAWFAFFTFLSGFTNTFEQLLVVRGLQGFGFGGEWAAGSVLIGEVIRGADRGKAVGTVQSAWAVGWGAAAILATVMFQVLPQEIAWRALFFAGILPALLVFYIRAFVPEPAIFREAVQAGEQRGTLTIFADLLPTTILGAVLTTGAQGGYYAITTFLPTFLRDERHLTVLGTGGYLAVIIVGSWCGYVVSAYLSDGIGRRKNFFIFAIGSLLIAIAYTQANIPDALMLALGFPLGFFASGIFSGLGPVLTELFPTSVRGAGQGFCYNFGRGIGAFFPTLVGFLSARVTLGVAIGIFAAISYAIVIVAALALPETRGRELKAN
;
A
#
# COMPACT_ATOMS: atom_id res chain seq x y z
N MET A 1 -9.80 -13.80 19.91
CA MET A 1 -9.29 -12.98 18.80
C MET A 1 -9.03 -13.76 17.50
N LEU A 2 -8.55 -14.99 17.56
CA LEU A 2 -8.22 -15.80 16.37
C LEU A 2 -9.25 -16.89 16.03
N ASP A 3 -10.46 -16.82 16.58
CA ASP A 3 -11.47 -17.86 16.37
C ASP A 3 -11.91 -17.95 14.91
N TRP A 4 -12.00 -16.81 14.21
CA TRP A 4 -12.28 -16.78 12.78
C TRP A 4 -11.25 -17.58 11.95
N TYR A 5 -9.95 -17.55 12.30
CA TYR A 5 -8.91 -18.30 11.61
C TYR A 5 -9.02 -19.81 11.88
N ARG A 6 -9.46 -20.19 13.09
CA ARG A 6 -9.66 -21.62 13.45
C ARG A 6 -10.80 -22.25 12.66
N HIS A 7 -11.81 -21.46 12.32
CA HIS A 7 -12.97 -21.92 11.54
C HIS A 7 -12.72 -21.98 10.03
N MET A 8 -11.58 -21.47 9.55
CA MET A 8 -11.22 -21.58 8.14
C MET A 8 -10.94 -23.03 7.73
N ASP A 9 -11.41 -23.40 6.55
CA ASP A 9 -11.02 -24.63 5.90
C ASP A 9 -9.61 -24.57 5.30
N ALA A 10 -9.15 -25.68 4.72
CA ALA A 10 -7.79 -25.74 4.16
C ALA A 10 -7.59 -24.82 2.94
N ALA A 11 -8.62 -24.63 2.11
CA ALA A 11 -8.55 -23.76 0.92
C ALA A 11 -8.55 -22.29 1.35
N GLU A 12 -9.43 -21.90 2.28
CA GLU A 12 -9.47 -20.57 2.87
C GLU A 12 -8.11 -20.18 3.50
N ARG A 13 -7.50 -21.09 4.28
CA ARG A 13 -6.17 -20.85 4.89
C ARG A 13 -5.07 -20.70 3.86
N ARG A 14 -5.05 -21.54 2.81
CA ARG A 14 -4.04 -21.45 1.75
C ARG A 14 -4.16 -20.13 0.98
N THR A 15 -5.38 -19.73 0.65
CA THR A 15 -5.66 -18.46 -0.01
C THR A 15 -5.30 -17.27 0.89
N PHE A 16 -5.64 -17.33 2.17
CA PHE A 16 -5.26 -16.32 3.16
C PHE A 16 -3.73 -16.11 3.18
N TRP A 17 -2.95 -17.19 3.30
CA TRP A 17 -1.49 -17.07 3.35
C TRP A 17 -0.87 -16.65 2.02
N ALA A 18 -1.47 -17.01 0.88
CA ALA A 18 -1.06 -16.51 -0.42
C ALA A 18 -1.25 -15.00 -0.53
N CYS A 19 -2.43 -14.48 -0.15
CA CYS A 19 -2.71 -13.05 -0.18
C CYS A 19 -1.91 -12.27 0.88
N PHE A 20 -1.74 -12.83 2.09
CA PHE A 20 -0.90 -12.25 3.13
C PHE A 20 0.57 -12.18 2.69
N GLY A 21 1.10 -13.27 2.14
CA GLY A 21 2.47 -13.34 1.63
C GLY A 21 2.69 -12.41 0.45
N GLY A 22 1.75 -12.36 -0.50
CA GLY A 22 1.78 -11.43 -1.64
C GLY A 22 1.85 -9.99 -1.16
N TRP A 23 0.91 -9.60 -0.31
CA TRP A 23 0.87 -8.24 0.24
C TRP A 23 2.09 -7.86 1.07
N ALA A 24 2.69 -8.81 1.80
CA ALA A 24 3.96 -8.60 2.50
C ALA A 24 5.12 -8.40 1.53
N LEU A 25 5.18 -9.19 0.46
CA LEU A 25 6.22 -9.10 -0.56
C LEU A 25 6.10 -7.84 -1.42
N ASP A 26 4.88 -7.38 -1.69
CA ASP A 26 4.61 -6.07 -2.30
C ASP A 26 5.15 -4.93 -1.46
N ALA A 27 4.84 -4.95 -0.15
CA ALA A 27 5.36 -3.95 0.78
C ALA A 27 6.89 -3.98 0.86
N PHE A 28 7.47 -5.17 0.91
CA PHE A 28 8.92 -5.37 0.90
C PHE A 28 9.56 -4.67 -0.31
N ASP A 29 9.03 -4.92 -1.50
CA ASP A 29 9.56 -4.38 -2.75
C ASP A 29 9.40 -2.85 -2.86
N VAL A 30 8.21 -2.33 -2.56
CA VAL A 30 7.94 -0.89 -2.58
C VAL A 30 8.84 -0.16 -1.57
N GLN A 31 9.02 -0.72 -0.39
CA GLN A 31 9.79 -0.10 0.67
C GLN A 31 11.31 -0.21 0.48
N ILE A 32 11.81 -1.22 -0.23
CA ILE A 32 13.23 -1.27 -0.65
C ILE A 32 13.63 0.06 -1.30
N TYR A 33 12.81 0.61 -2.17
CA TYR A 33 13.10 1.87 -2.84
C TYR A 33 13.35 3.01 -1.85
N SER A 34 12.53 3.14 -0.81
CA SER A 34 12.67 4.18 0.21
C SER A 34 14.05 4.13 0.92
N PHE A 35 14.57 2.93 1.13
CA PHE A 35 15.89 2.73 1.73
C PHE A 35 17.03 3.00 0.74
N VAL A 36 16.80 2.80 -0.56
CA VAL A 36 17.79 3.03 -1.62
C VAL A 36 17.90 4.51 -2.00
N VAL A 37 16.85 5.31 -1.81
CA VAL A 37 16.81 6.75 -2.14
C VAL A 37 18.06 7.52 -1.67
N PRO A 38 18.49 7.44 -0.38
CA PRO A 38 19.67 8.17 0.07
C PRO A 38 20.95 7.77 -0.68
N ALA A 39 21.08 6.48 -1.02
CA ALA A 39 22.22 5.99 -1.78
C ALA A 39 22.22 6.51 -3.22
N LEU A 40 21.08 6.51 -3.89
CA LEU A 40 20.95 7.02 -5.26
C LEU A 40 21.24 8.53 -5.34
N ILE A 41 20.74 9.31 -4.35
CA ILE A 41 21.03 10.75 -4.27
C ILE A 41 22.54 10.97 -4.15
N ALA A 42 23.21 10.21 -3.29
CA ALA A 42 24.66 10.35 -3.05
C ALA A 42 25.51 9.88 -4.24
N LEU A 43 25.17 8.75 -4.86
CA LEU A 43 25.98 8.11 -5.92
C LEU A 43 25.74 8.70 -7.31
N TRP A 44 24.49 9.03 -7.61
CA TRP A 44 24.10 9.52 -8.94
C TRP A 44 23.93 11.03 -8.99
N HIS A 45 24.10 11.72 -7.85
CA HIS A 45 23.94 13.18 -7.71
C HIS A 45 22.58 13.67 -8.21
N ILE A 46 21.54 12.83 -8.11
CA ILE A 46 20.16 13.19 -8.46
C ILE A 46 19.55 14.06 -7.37
N SER A 47 18.63 14.94 -7.76
CA SER A 47 17.87 15.74 -6.80
C SER A 47 16.83 14.91 -6.06
N LYS A 48 16.37 15.39 -4.89
CA LYS A 48 15.25 14.77 -4.17
C LYS A 48 13.96 14.77 -5.01
N GLY A 49 13.77 15.77 -5.88
CA GLY A 49 12.68 15.81 -6.84
C GLY A 49 12.74 14.67 -7.86
N GLN A 50 13.93 14.38 -8.41
CA GLN A 50 14.15 13.24 -9.30
C GLN A 50 13.95 11.91 -8.57
N ALA A 51 14.41 11.78 -7.33
CA ALA A 51 14.10 10.60 -6.51
C ALA A 51 12.59 10.44 -6.29
N GLY A 52 11.86 11.53 -6.04
CA GLY A 52 10.40 11.52 -5.98
C GLY A 52 9.75 11.05 -7.29
N LEU A 53 10.27 11.45 -8.46
CA LEU A 53 9.79 11.01 -9.77
C LEU A 53 9.94 9.50 -9.98
N LEU A 54 11.02 8.88 -9.48
CA LEU A 54 11.18 7.41 -9.52
C LEU A 54 10.09 6.69 -8.72
N ALA A 55 9.73 7.20 -7.55
CA ALA A 55 8.61 6.67 -6.77
C ALA A 55 7.27 6.89 -7.50
N THR A 56 7.05 8.11 -8.00
CA THR A 56 5.83 8.48 -8.72
C THR A 56 5.63 7.62 -9.97
N SER A 57 6.67 7.35 -10.76
CA SER A 57 6.56 6.54 -11.97
C SER A 57 6.00 5.15 -11.68
N ALA A 58 6.52 4.48 -10.66
CA ALA A 58 6.05 3.17 -10.24
C ALA A 58 4.58 3.22 -9.77
N LEU A 59 4.23 4.20 -8.94
CA LEU A 59 2.88 4.32 -8.37
C LEU A 59 1.82 4.73 -9.40
N VAL A 60 2.13 5.66 -10.33
CA VAL A 60 1.22 6.06 -11.40
C VAL A 60 0.96 4.90 -12.34
N ILE A 61 2.01 4.20 -12.79
CA ILE A 61 1.84 3.03 -13.65
C ILE A 61 1.10 1.91 -12.90
N SER A 62 1.27 1.79 -11.58
CA SER A 62 0.52 0.81 -10.78
C SER A 62 -0.98 1.08 -10.77
N ALA A 63 -1.40 2.34 -10.86
CA ALA A 63 -2.82 2.68 -10.95
C ALA A 63 -3.45 2.14 -12.25
N PHE A 64 -2.74 2.29 -13.39
CA PHE A 64 -3.17 1.70 -14.65
C PHE A 64 -3.07 0.17 -14.62
N GLY A 65 -1.99 -0.38 -14.07
CA GLY A 65 -1.78 -1.82 -13.90
C GLY A 65 -2.92 -2.46 -13.11
N GLY A 66 -3.31 -1.85 -11.99
CA GLY A 66 -4.42 -2.35 -11.16
C GLY A 66 -5.79 -2.28 -11.85
N TRP A 67 -6.05 -1.24 -12.63
CA TRP A 67 -7.28 -1.14 -13.42
C TRP A 67 -7.35 -2.20 -14.51
N ILE A 68 -6.29 -2.34 -15.31
CA ILE A 68 -6.20 -3.36 -16.37
C ILE A 68 -6.26 -4.77 -15.77
N ALA A 69 -5.57 -5.00 -14.67
CA ALA A 69 -5.59 -6.28 -13.97
C ALA A 69 -6.99 -6.62 -13.44
N GLY A 70 -7.75 -5.65 -12.92
CA GLY A 70 -9.13 -5.88 -12.52
C GLY A 70 -9.99 -6.44 -13.67
N ILE A 71 -9.85 -5.86 -14.87
CA ILE A 71 -10.54 -6.34 -16.08
C ILE A 71 -10.03 -7.74 -16.49
N LEU A 72 -8.72 -7.96 -16.42
CA LEU A 72 -8.12 -9.26 -16.78
C LEU A 72 -8.47 -10.35 -15.77
N ALA A 73 -8.60 -10.05 -14.47
CA ALA A 73 -8.99 -11.00 -13.45
C ALA A 73 -10.33 -11.67 -13.78
N ASP A 74 -11.28 -10.90 -14.32
CA ASP A 74 -12.58 -11.40 -14.71
C ASP A 74 -12.55 -12.29 -15.97
N ARG A 75 -11.47 -12.23 -16.76
CA ARG A 75 -11.31 -13.01 -17.99
C ARG A 75 -10.46 -14.26 -17.84
N ILE A 76 -9.29 -14.13 -17.18
CA ILE A 76 -8.28 -15.21 -17.13
C ILE A 76 -8.21 -15.93 -15.79
N GLY A 77 -8.92 -15.45 -14.78
CA GLY A 77 -8.95 -16.01 -13.43
C GLY A 77 -8.12 -15.21 -12.42
N ARG A 78 -8.56 -15.23 -11.16
CA ARG A 78 -7.98 -14.44 -10.07
C ARG A 78 -6.60 -14.96 -9.67
N ALA A 79 -6.49 -16.26 -9.41
CA ALA A 79 -5.23 -16.89 -9.01
C ALA A 79 -4.18 -16.86 -10.13
N ARG A 80 -4.61 -17.10 -11.38
CA ARG A 80 -3.71 -17.03 -12.54
C ARG A 80 -3.18 -15.60 -12.75
N LEU A 81 -4.05 -14.60 -12.65
CA LEU A 81 -3.63 -13.21 -12.77
C LEU A 81 -2.66 -12.82 -11.66
N LEU A 82 -2.96 -13.21 -10.41
CA LEU A 82 -2.08 -12.96 -9.26
C LEU A 82 -0.66 -13.49 -9.52
N MET A 83 -0.55 -14.73 -10.02
CA MET A 83 0.77 -15.31 -10.39
C MET A 83 1.51 -14.47 -11.44
N ILE A 84 0.81 -14.01 -12.46
CA ILE A 84 1.42 -13.19 -13.53
C ILE A 84 1.90 -11.86 -12.98
N MET A 85 1.11 -11.20 -12.13
CA MET A 85 1.45 -9.89 -11.58
C MET A 85 2.63 -10.00 -10.60
N VAL A 86 2.64 -11.00 -9.72
CA VAL A 86 3.76 -11.27 -8.81
C VAL A 86 5.06 -11.56 -9.58
N ALA A 87 5.00 -12.41 -10.61
CA ALA A 87 6.18 -12.70 -11.45
C ALA A 87 6.68 -11.44 -12.17
N TRP A 88 5.76 -10.62 -12.68
CA TRP A 88 6.07 -9.38 -13.38
C TRP A 88 6.79 -8.39 -12.48
N PHE A 89 6.24 -8.04 -11.33
CA PHE A 89 6.88 -7.04 -10.48
C PHE A 89 8.21 -7.55 -9.90
N ALA A 90 8.31 -8.82 -9.51
CA ALA A 90 9.55 -9.41 -9.03
C ALA A 90 10.67 -9.36 -10.08
N PHE A 91 10.35 -9.63 -11.34
CA PHE A 91 11.30 -9.55 -12.45
C PHE A 91 11.82 -8.11 -12.65
N PHE A 92 10.92 -7.12 -12.69
CA PHE A 92 11.34 -5.74 -12.90
C PHE A 92 12.03 -5.14 -11.67
N THR A 93 11.71 -5.58 -10.46
CA THR A 93 12.48 -5.20 -9.28
C THR A 93 13.90 -5.73 -9.36
N PHE A 94 14.07 -7.00 -9.66
CA PHE A 94 15.38 -7.60 -9.88
C PHE A 94 16.17 -6.85 -10.98
N LEU A 95 15.51 -6.53 -12.08
CA LEU A 95 16.12 -5.78 -13.18
C LEU A 95 16.56 -4.37 -12.77
N SER A 96 15.90 -3.74 -11.79
CA SER A 96 16.32 -2.42 -11.26
C SER A 96 17.73 -2.43 -10.70
N GLY A 97 18.21 -3.56 -10.17
CA GLY A 97 19.59 -3.71 -9.68
C GLY A 97 20.69 -3.61 -10.74
N PHE A 98 20.36 -3.77 -12.03
CA PHE A 98 21.30 -3.66 -13.15
C PHE A 98 21.35 -2.26 -13.78
N THR A 99 20.48 -1.35 -13.37
CA THR A 99 20.43 -0.01 -13.94
C THR A 99 21.66 0.82 -13.54
N ASN A 100 22.09 1.70 -14.44
CA ASN A 100 23.26 2.56 -14.24
C ASN A 100 22.92 4.04 -14.39
N THR A 101 21.73 4.38 -14.88
CA THR A 101 21.28 5.77 -15.03
C THR A 101 19.89 5.97 -14.47
N PHE A 102 19.57 7.23 -14.18
CA PHE A 102 18.26 7.65 -13.70
C PHE A 102 17.14 7.21 -14.67
N GLU A 103 17.34 7.41 -15.98
CA GLU A 103 16.35 7.12 -17.02
C GLU A 103 16.06 5.61 -17.11
N GLN A 104 17.10 4.78 -17.03
CA GLN A 104 16.94 3.33 -17.01
C GLN A 104 16.11 2.90 -15.80
N LEU A 105 16.45 3.40 -14.61
CA LEU A 105 15.71 3.08 -13.39
C LEU A 105 14.28 3.61 -13.46
N LEU A 106 14.04 4.79 -14.03
CA LEU A 106 12.71 5.37 -14.20
C LEU A 106 11.79 4.45 -15.02
N VAL A 107 12.29 3.95 -16.15
CA VAL A 107 11.54 3.03 -17.02
C VAL A 107 11.28 1.70 -16.32
N VAL A 108 12.32 1.11 -15.74
CA VAL A 108 12.20 -0.22 -15.07
C VAL A 108 11.26 -0.15 -13.88
N ARG A 109 11.33 0.93 -13.09
CA ARG A 109 10.41 1.18 -11.95
C ARG A 109 8.97 1.41 -12.41
N GLY A 110 8.77 2.12 -13.52
CA GLY A 110 7.45 2.24 -14.14
C GLY A 110 6.86 0.88 -14.52
N LEU A 111 7.63 0.05 -15.21
CA LEU A 111 7.21 -1.30 -15.61
C LEU A 111 6.93 -2.21 -14.40
N GLN A 112 7.75 -2.13 -13.35
CA GLN A 112 7.54 -2.81 -12.08
C GLN A 112 6.21 -2.40 -11.45
N GLY A 113 5.90 -1.11 -11.45
CA GLY A 113 4.64 -0.58 -10.92
C GLY A 113 3.40 -1.22 -11.53
N PHE A 114 3.42 -1.58 -12.82
CA PHE A 114 2.29 -2.25 -13.47
C PHE A 114 1.91 -3.56 -12.75
N GLY A 115 2.89 -4.40 -12.43
CA GLY A 115 2.66 -5.65 -11.68
C GLY A 115 2.16 -5.40 -10.26
N PHE A 116 2.75 -4.42 -9.56
CA PHE A 116 2.37 -4.02 -8.22
C PHE A 116 0.88 -3.63 -8.11
N GLY A 117 0.37 -2.82 -9.05
CA GLY A 117 -1.04 -2.45 -9.07
C GLY A 117 -1.98 -3.63 -9.27
N GLY A 118 -1.58 -4.55 -10.14
CA GLY A 118 -2.37 -5.73 -10.49
C GLY A 118 -2.45 -6.78 -9.38
N GLU A 119 -1.40 -6.90 -8.60
CA GLU A 119 -1.33 -7.85 -7.49
C GLU A 119 -2.41 -7.58 -6.45
N TRP A 120 -2.50 -6.34 -5.95
CA TRP A 120 -3.52 -5.99 -4.97
C TRP A 120 -4.95 -6.18 -5.49
N ALA A 121 -5.21 -5.80 -6.76
CA ALA A 121 -6.52 -5.95 -7.36
C ALA A 121 -6.95 -7.43 -7.44
N ALA A 122 -6.04 -8.32 -7.85
CA ALA A 122 -6.31 -9.75 -7.91
C ALA A 122 -6.42 -10.38 -6.51
N GLY A 123 -5.49 -10.07 -5.61
CA GLY A 123 -5.44 -10.63 -4.26
C GLY A 123 -6.61 -10.24 -3.38
N SER A 124 -7.06 -8.97 -3.43
CA SER A 124 -8.19 -8.50 -2.62
C SER A 124 -9.52 -9.12 -3.05
N VAL A 125 -9.74 -9.32 -4.35
CA VAL A 125 -10.91 -10.02 -4.87
C VAL A 125 -10.84 -11.51 -4.49
N LEU A 126 -9.68 -12.14 -4.69
CA LEU A 126 -9.48 -13.56 -4.40
C LEU A 126 -9.81 -13.89 -2.93
N ILE A 127 -9.22 -13.16 -1.97
CA ILE A 127 -9.50 -13.38 -0.54
C ILE A 127 -10.96 -13.05 -0.20
N GLY A 128 -11.54 -12.00 -0.78
CA GLY A 128 -12.93 -11.60 -0.56
C GLY A 128 -13.95 -12.62 -1.05
N GLU A 129 -13.67 -13.33 -2.14
CA GLU A 129 -14.54 -14.37 -2.72
C GLU A 129 -14.42 -15.73 -2.01
N VAL A 130 -13.26 -16.04 -1.44
CA VAL A 130 -12.99 -17.33 -0.78
C VAL A 130 -13.44 -17.33 0.69
N ILE A 131 -13.24 -16.21 1.43
CA ILE A 131 -13.56 -16.13 2.85
C ILE A 131 -15.04 -15.93 3.12
N ARG A 132 -15.55 -16.64 4.12
CA ARG A 132 -16.95 -16.54 4.60
C ARG A 132 -17.30 -15.11 4.97
N GLY A 133 -18.54 -14.69 4.65
CA GLY A 133 -19.00 -13.32 4.86
C GLY A 133 -18.85 -12.79 6.29
N ALA A 134 -19.10 -13.62 7.29
CA ALA A 134 -19.02 -13.25 8.72
C ALA A 134 -17.58 -12.89 9.19
N ASP A 135 -16.55 -13.43 8.54
CA ASP A 135 -15.16 -13.26 8.94
C ASP A 135 -14.32 -12.46 7.91
N ARG A 136 -14.97 -12.00 6.82
CA ARG A 136 -14.32 -11.32 5.71
C ARG A 136 -13.59 -10.05 6.14
N GLY A 137 -14.20 -9.22 6.97
CA GLY A 137 -13.59 -7.98 7.45
C GLY A 137 -12.32 -8.23 8.25
N LYS A 138 -12.36 -9.19 9.18
CA LYS A 138 -11.18 -9.57 9.99
C LYS A 138 -10.09 -10.18 9.13
N ALA A 139 -10.42 -11.06 8.19
CA ALA A 139 -9.46 -11.70 7.31
C ALA A 139 -8.78 -10.69 6.37
N VAL A 140 -9.56 -9.85 5.68
CA VAL A 140 -9.04 -8.80 4.78
C VAL A 140 -8.22 -7.77 5.57
N GLY A 141 -8.69 -7.34 6.74
CA GLY A 141 -7.95 -6.42 7.60
C GLY A 141 -6.63 -7.01 8.12
N THR A 142 -6.59 -8.33 8.41
CA THR A 142 -5.34 -8.99 8.78
C THR A 142 -4.40 -9.12 7.59
N VAL A 143 -4.89 -9.39 6.38
CA VAL A 143 -4.06 -9.35 5.15
C VAL A 143 -3.43 -7.97 4.96
N GLN A 144 -4.17 -6.88 5.22
CA GLN A 144 -3.60 -5.53 5.14
C GLN A 144 -2.42 -5.32 6.12
N SER A 145 -2.41 -5.96 7.29
CA SER A 145 -1.30 -5.87 8.24
C SER A 145 0.00 -6.51 7.73
N ALA A 146 -0.07 -7.37 6.71
CA ALA A 146 1.10 -7.95 6.04
C ALA A 146 2.01 -6.88 5.42
N TRP A 147 1.46 -5.71 5.07
CA TRP A 147 2.25 -4.55 4.62
C TRP A 147 3.33 -4.16 5.62
N ALA A 148 2.99 -4.11 6.91
CA ALA A 148 3.97 -3.80 7.96
C ALA A 148 5.04 -4.89 8.11
N VAL A 149 4.68 -6.16 7.89
CA VAL A 149 5.62 -7.29 7.90
C VAL A 149 6.63 -7.15 6.75
N GLY A 150 6.15 -6.88 5.54
CA GLY A 150 7.01 -6.65 4.37
C GLY A 150 7.91 -5.43 4.54
N TRP A 151 7.38 -4.34 5.08
CA TRP A 151 8.18 -3.15 5.40
C TRP A 151 9.28 -3.47 6.42
N GLY A 152 8.95 -4.22 7.48
CA GLY A 152 9.91 -4.69 8.48
C GLY A 152 11.03 -5.53 7.87
N ALA A 153 10.67 -6.47 7.00
CA ALA A 153 11.65 -7.29 6.27
C ALA A 153 12.58 -6.45 5.39
N ALA A 154 12.04 -5.46 4.66
CA ALA A 154 12.82 -4.51 3.87
C ALA A 154 13.76 -3.67 4.73
N ALA A 155 13.29 -3.19 5.90
CA ALA A 155 14.09 -2.40 6.83
C ALA A 155 15.27 -3.21 7.39
N ILE A 156 15.02 -4.45 7.81
CA ILE A 156 16.05 -5.36 8.32
C ILE A 156 17.09 -5.64 7.22
N LEU A 157 16.62 -6.04 6.03
CA LEU A 157 17.52 -6.34 4.93
C LEU A 157 18.34 -5.11 4.52
N ALA A 158 17.72 -3.93 4.42
CA ALA A 158 18.42 -2.69 4.09
C ALA A 158 19.47 -2.35 5.15
N THR A 159 19.12 -2.44 6.44
CA THR A 159 20.07 -2.20 7.53
C THR A 159 21.27 -3.13 7.43
N VAL A 160 21.05 -4.43 7.22
CA VAL A 160 22.15 -5.41 7.08
C VAL A 160 23.00 -5.13 5.83
N MET A 161 22.36 -4.91 4.68
CA MET A 161 23.08 -4.70 3.41
C MET A 161 23.97 -3.44 3.47
N PHE A 162 23.44 -2.31 3.98
CA PHE A 162 24.23 -1.07 4.11
C PHE A 162 25.27 -1.10 5.24
N GLN A 163 25.18 -2.05 6.18
CA GLN A 163 26.23 -2.27 7.19
C GLN A 163 27.39 -3.13 6.67
N VAL A 164 27.07 -4.15 5.84
CA VAL A 164 28.03 -5.18 5.42
C VAL A 164 28.67 -4.87 4.07
N LEU A 165 27.94 -4.21 3.17
CA LEU A 165 28.38 -3.92 1.80
C LEU A 165 28.66 -2.43 1.59
N PRO A 166 29.61 -2.08 0.70
CA PRO A 166 29.72 -0.70 0.21
C PRO A 166 28.43 -0.20 -0.40
N GLN A 167 28.19 1.10 -0.29
CA GLN A 167 26.92 1.71 -0.70
C GLN A 167 26.59 1.45 -2.18
N GLU A 168 27.62 1.39 -3.05
CA GLU A 168 27.52 1.11 -4.49
C GLU A 168 26.95 -0.28 -4.80
N ILE A 169 27.19 -1.25 -3.90
CA ILE A 169 26.74 -2.65 -4.04
C ILE A 169 25.43 -2.85 -3.26
N ALA A 170 25.33 -2.27 -2.07
CA ALA A 170 24.21 -2.50 -1.15
C ALA A 170 22.85 -2.20 -1.78
N TRP A 171 22.70 -1.05 -2.48
CA TRP A 171 21.45 -0.68 -3.13
C TRP A 171 21.05 -1.65 -4.24
N ARG A 172 22.04 -2.19 -4.99
CA ARG A 172 21.80 -3.19 -6.04
C ARG A 172 21.38 -4.52 -5.43
N ALA A 173 22.06 -4.95 -4.36
CA ALA A 173 21.75 -6.18 -3.64
C ALA A 173 20.30 -6.16 -3.09
N LEU A 174 19.84 -5.00 -2.63
CA LEU A 174 18.45 -4.82 -2.21
C LEU A 174 17.47 -5.07 -3.36
N PHE A 175 17.70 -4.51 -4.55
CA PHE A 175 16.86 -4.79 -5.70
C PHE A 175 16.96 -6.23 -6.19
N PHE A 176 18.13 -6.86 -6.10
CA PHE A 176 18.29 -8.29 -6.44
C PHE A 176 17.47 -9.18 -5.49
N ALA A 177 17.35 -8.81 -4.21
CA ALA A 177 16.47 -9.52 -3.29
C ALA A 177 14.98 -9.43 -3.68
N GLY A 178 14.60 -8.46 -4.49
CA GLY A 178 13.26 -8.32 -5.08
C GLY A 178 12.84 -9.46 -6.03
N ILE A 179 13.71 -10.45 -6.30
CA ILE A 179 13.31 -11.68 -6.99
C ILE A 179 12.59 -12.67 -6.07
N LEU A 180 12.76 -12.54 -4.75
CA LEU A 180 12.18 -13.48 -3.78
C LEU A 180 10.65 -13.64 -3.89
N PRO A 181 9.86 -12.57 -4.17
CA PRO A 181 8.43 -12.70 -4.44
C PRO A 181 8.08 -13.72 -5.53
N ALA A 182 8.95 -13.94 -6.52
CA ALA A 182 8.71 -14.94 -7.56
C ALA A 182 8.54 -16.37 -6.99
N LEU A 183 9.08 -16.66 -5.81
CA LEU A 183 8.88 -17.95 -5.13
C LEU A 183 7.40 -18.17 -4.74
N LEU A 184 6.66 -17.10 -4.45
CA LEU A 184 5.24 -17.17 -4.14
C LEU A 184 4.41 -17.69 -5.32
N VAL A 185 4.85 -17.45 -6.56
CA VAL A 185 4.17 -17.95 -7.77
C VAL A 185 4.05 -19.48 -7.72
N PHE A 186 5.10 -20.18 -7.28
CA PHE A 186 5.07 -21.64 -7.15
C PHE A 186 4.07 -22.08 -6.08
N TYR A 187 3.98 -21.36 -4.96
CA TYR A 187 3.01 -21.65 -3.91
C TYR A 187 1.57 -21.42 -4.41
N ILE A 188 1.30 -20.30 -5.06
CA ILE A 188 -0.04 -20.00 -5.59
C ILE A 188 -0.44 -21.06 -6.61
N ARG A 189 0.44 -21.40 -7.54
CA ARG A 189 0.20 -22.42 -8.56
C ARG A 189 -0.14 -23.80 -7.97
N ALA A 190 0.54 -24.17 -6.89
CA ALA A 190 0.39 -25.51 -6.29
C ALA A 190 -0.82 -25.63 -5.35
N PHE A 191 -1.21 -24.54 -4.67
CA PHE A 191 -2.09 -24.65 -3.51
C PHE A 191 -3.33 -23.74 -3.54
N VAL A 192 -3.39 -22.74 -4.44
CA VAL A 192 -4.49 -21.77 -4.47
C VAL A 192 -5.41 -22.08 -5.66
N PRO A 193 -6.64 -22.59 -5.41
CA PRO A 193 -7.61 -22.83 -6.48
C PRO A 193 -8.26 -21.52 -6.93
N GLU A 194 -8.75 -21.51 -8.17
CA GLU A 194 -9.67 -20.46 -8.62
C GLU A 194 -10.99 -20.54 -7.83
N PRO A 195 -11.56 -19.39 -7.40
CA PRO A 195 -12.82 -19.37 -6.68
C PRO A 195 -13.97 -20.05 -7.42
N ALA A 196 -14.84 -20.75 -6.69
CA ALA A 196 -16.01 -21.41 -7.29
C ALA A 196 -16.94 -20.40 -7.98
N ILE A 197 -17.18 -19.25 -7.34
CA ILE A 197 -18.00 -18.14 -7.85
C ILE A 197 -17.50 -17.65 -9.21
N PHE A 198 -16.19 -17.58 -9.41
CA PHE A 198 -15.60 -17.21 -10.70
C PHE A 198 -15.92 -18.25 -11.77
N ARG A 199 -15.75 -19.53 -11.47
CA ARG A 199 -16.02 -20.63 -12.42
C ARG A 199 -17.48 -20.66 -12.83
N GLU A 200 -18.39 -20.45 -11.90
CA GLU A 200 -19.84 -20.38 -12.13
C GLU A 200 -20.21 -19.17 -13.00
N ALA A 201 -19.67 -17.99 -12.73
CA ALA A 201 -19.91 -16.77 -13.50
C ALA A 201 -19.41 -16.90 -14.96
N VAL A 202 -18.23 -17.51 -15.16
CA VAL A 202 -17.71 -17.80 -16.52
C VAL A 202 -18.63 -18.77 -17.29
N GLN A 203 -19.13 -19.80 -16.60
CA GLN A 203 -20.07 -20.76 -17.21
C GLN A 203 -21.42 -20.13 -17.53
N ALA A 204 -21.90 -19.19 -16.72
CA ALA A 204 -23.15 -18.47 -16.93
C ALA A 204 -23.08 -17.36 -18.01
N GLY A 205 -21.87 -17.03 -18.50
CA GLY A 205 -21.69 -15.99 -19.52
C GLY A 205 -21.96 -14.56 -19.01
N GLU A 206 -21.98 -14.33 -17.68
CA GLU A 206 -22.29 -13.04 -17.06
C GLU A 206 -21.08 -12.09 -17.15
N GLN A 207 -20.99 -11.33 -18.24
CA GLN A 207 -20.10 -10.17 -18.34
C GLN A 207 -20.89 -8.88 -18.15
N ARG A 208 -20.61 -8.13 -17.08
CA ARG A 208 -21.27 -6.83 -16.81
C ARG A 208 -20.39 -5.65 -17.19
N GLY A 209 -21.02 -4.58 -17.72
CA GLY A 209 -20.33 -3.39 -18.21
C GLY A 209 -19.71 -2.56 -17.08
N THR A 210 -18.41 -2.41 -17.12
CA THR A 210 -17.60 -1.65 -16.14
C THR A 210 -17.93 -0.14 -16.09
N LEU A 211 -18.64 0.39 -17.12
CA LEU A 211 -18.91 1.84 -17.26
C LEU A 211 -20.04 2.37 -16.38
N THR A 212 -20.85 1.50 -15.78
CA THR A 212 -22.00 1.89 -14.93
C THR A 212 -21.57 2.73 -13.70
N ILE A 213 -20.33 2.54 -13.20
CA ILE A 213 -19.80 3.31 -12.09
C ILE A 213 -19.64 4.82 -12.38
N PHE A 214 -19.53 5.19 -13.65
CA PHE A 214 -19.38 6.59 -14.09
C PHE A 214 -20.69 7.26 -14.47
N ALA A 215 -21.78 6.51 -14.60
CA ALA A 215 -23.09 7.04 -14.90
C ALA A 215 -23.90 7.28 -13.61
N ASP A 216 -24.43 6.22 -13.03
CA ASP A 216 -25.40 6.31 -11.92
C ASP A 216 -24.74 6.48 -10.54
N LEU A 217 -23.48 6.09 -10.39
CA LEU A 217 -22.74 6.09 -9.11
C LEU A 217 -21.60 7.11 -9.07
N LEU A 218 -21.58 8.08 -9.98
CA LEU A 218 -20.50 9.07 -10.07
C LEU A 218 -20.20 9.79 -8.75
N PRO A 219 -21.17 10.28 -7.96
CA PRO A 219 -20.88 10.93 -6.68
C PRO A 219 -20.20 9.99 -5.68
N THR A 220 -20.65 8.75 -5.61
CA THR A 220 -20.07 7.70 -4.75
C THR A 220 -18.65 7.37 -5.19
N THR A 221 -18.44 7.24 -6.49
CA THR A 221 -17.13 6.97 -7.10
C THR A 221 -16.14 8.10 -6.81
N ILE A 222 -16.55 9.37 -6.98
CA ILE A 222 -15.72 10.54 -6.66
C ILE A 222 -15.38 10.54 -5.16
N LEU A 223 -16.35 10.32 -4.29
CA LEU A 223 -16.14 10.31 -2.84
C LEU A 223 -15.14 9.22 -2.43
N GLY A 224 -15.29 8.02 -2.95
CA GLY A 224 -14.34 6.91 -2.71
C GLY A 224 -12.94 7.24 -3.25
N ALA A 225 -12.84 7.80 -4.45
CA ALA A 225 -11.58 8.20 -5.06
C ALA A 225 -10.86 9.31 -4.28
N VAL A 226 -11.59 10.33 -3.79
CA VAL A 226 -11.05 11.41 -2.95
C VAL A 226 -10.56 10.88 -1.61
N LEU A 227 -11.34 10.00 -0.96
CA LEU A 227 -10.96 9.36 0.29
C LEU A 227 -9.64 8.59 0.15
N THR A 228 -9.53 7.77 -0.88
CA THR A 228 -8.33 6.96 -1.14
C THR A 228 -7.14 7.80 -1.58
N THR A 229 -7.36 8.89 -2.32
CA THR A 229 -6.32 9.87 -2.69
C THR A 229 -5.67 10.46 -1.44
N GLY A 230 -6.48 10.94 -0.50
CA GLY A 230 -5.96 11.49 0.76
C GLY A 230 -5.20 10.46 1.59
N ALA A 231 -5.75 9.26 1.76
CA ALA A 231 -5.11 8.20 2.54
C ALA A 231 -3.76 7.78 1.94
N GLN A 232 -3.70 7.54 0.64
CA GLN A 232 -2.48 7.11 -0.05
C GLN A 232 -1.47 8.26 -0.20
N GLY A 233 -1.94 9.47 -0.53
CA GLY A 233 -1.08 10.64 -0.65
C GLY A 233 -0.32 10.93 0.65
N GLY A 234 -1.01 10.94 1.80
CA GLY A 234 -0.38 11.15 3.11
C GLY A 234 0.63 10.06 3.46
N TYR A 235 0.28 8.82 3.22
CA TYR A 235 1.17 7.70 3.44
C TYR A 235 2.44 7.78 2.60
N TYR A 236 2.32 7.99 1.29
CA TYR A 236 3.48 8.05 0.38
C TYR A 236 4.33 9.29 0.61
N ALA A 237 3.73 10.44 0.95
CA ALA A 237 4.47 11.66 1.30
C ALA A 237 5.40 11.42 2.49
N ILE A 238 4.95 10.67 3.50
CA ILE A 238 5.75 10.33 4.68
C ILE A 238 6.76 9.22 4.34
N THR A 239 6.29 8.06 3.91
CA THR A 239 7.09 6.83 3.89
C THR A 239 8.20 6.85 2.87
N THR A 240 8.01 7.52 1.71
CA THR A 240 9.02 7.57 0.64
C THR A 240 10.31 8.24 1.10
N PHE A 241 10.20 9.35 1.85
CA PHE A 241 11.37 10.12 2.29
C PHE A 241 11.71 9.95 3.76
N LEU A 242 11.00 9.11 4.51
CA LEU A 242 11.24 8.93 5.95
C LEU A 242 12.68 8.48 6.26
N PRO A 243 13.29 7.49 5.58
CA PRO A 243 14.69 7.14 5.82
C PRO A 243 15.64 8.28 5.48
N THR A 244 15.37 9.03 4.41
CA THR A 244 16.17 10.19 4.00
C THR A 244 16.08 11.30 5.05
N PHE A 245 14.88 11.60 5.54
CA PHE A 245 14.66 12.59 6.60
C PHE A 245 15.43 12.24 7.88
N LEU A 246 15.36 10.98 8.31
CA LEU A 246 16.07 10.51 9.52
C LEU A 246 17.59 10.60 9.37
N ARG A 247 18.12 10.34 8.18
CA ARG A 247 19.57 10.42 7.94
C ARG A 247 20.07 11.84 7.71
N ASP A 248 19.39 12.61 6.86
CA ASP A 248 19.88 13.91 6.39
C ASP A 248 19.57 15.05 7.38
N GLU A 249 18.38 15.05 7.99
CA GLU A 249 17.98 16.14 8.89
C GLU A 249 18.12 15.80 10.38
N ARG A 250 18.04 14.49 10.73
CA ARG A 250 18.24 14.03 12.12
C ARG A 250 19.61 13.42 12.34
N HIS A 251 20.45 13.33 11.29
CA HIS A 251 21.84 12.85 11.33
C HIS A 251 22.00 11.44 11.93
N LEU A 252 20.97 10.59 11.78
CA LEU A 252 21.03 9.22 12.31
C LEU A 252 21.91 8.33 11.42
N THR A 253 22.62 7.41 12.05
CA THR A 253 23.34 6.34 11.36
C THR A 253 22.38 5.38 10.67
N VAL A 254 22.90 4.50 9.80
CA VAL A 254 22.09 3.43 9.17
C VAL A 254 21.39 2.57 10.22
N LEU A 255 22.11 2.16 11.26
CA LEU A 255 21.56 1.35 12.35
C LEU A 255 20.53 2.15 13.17
N GLY A 256 20.83 3.41 13.48
CA GLY A 256 19.90 4.30 14.16
C GLY A 256 18.61 4.46 13.37
N THR A 257 18.70 4.75 12.08
CA THR A 257 17.53 4.84 11.17
C THR A 257 16.70 3.55 11.20
N GLY A 258 17.34 2.37 11.15
CA GLY A 258 16.68 1.07 11.26
C GLY A 258 15.90 0.93 12.57
N GLY A 259 16.47 1.34 13.70
CA GLY A 259 15.81 1.32 15.01
C GLY A 259 14.55 2.20 15.07
N TYR A 260 14.62 3.44 14.56
CA TYR A 260 13.45 4.33 14.48
C TYR A 260 12.35 3.77 13.58
N LEU A 261 12.73 3.23 12.43
CA LEU A 261 11.78 2.60 11.52
C LEU A 261 11.13 1.35 12.12
N ALA A 262 11.86 0.56 12.92
CA ALA A 262 11.30 -0.60 13.59
C ALA A 262 10.13 -0.21 14.53
N VAL A 263 10.28 0.87 15.30
CA VAL A 263 9.20 1.39 16.17
C VAL A 263 7.99 1.83 15.34
N ILE A 264 8.23 2.54 14.23
CA ILE A 264 7.16 2.98 13.30
C ILE A 264 6.43 1.77 12.70
N ILE A 265 7.17 0.74 12.28
CA ILE A 265 6.62 -0.47 11.67
C ILE A 265 5.76 -1.27 12.66
N VAL A 266 6.22 -1.40 13.91
CA VAL A 266 5.43 -2.01 14.98
C VAL A 266 4.14 -1.21 15.21
N GLY A 267 4.24 0.12 15.26
CA GLY A 267 3.07 1.01 15.31
C GLY A 267 2.12 0.79 14.14
N SER A 268 2.65 0.67 12.92
CA SER A 268 1.87 0.38 11.70
C SER A 268 1.08 -0.92 11.81
N TRP A 269 1.74 -1.99 12.22
CA TRP A 269 1.08 -3.28 12.41
C TRP A 269 -0.06 -3.20 13.44
N CYS A 270 0.20 -2.59 14.59
CA CYS A 270 -0.83 -2.35 15.61
C CYS A 270 -1.98 -1.49 15.06
N GLY A 271 -1.65 -0.44 14.28
CA GLY A 271 -2.62 0.45 13.67
C GLY A 271 -3.57 -0.28 12.71
N TYR A 272 -3.03 -1.12 11.83
CA TYR A 272 -3.85 -1.96 10.95
C TYR A 272 -4.82 -2.85 11.73
N VAL A 273 -4.33 -3.56 12.73
CA VAL A 273 -5.14 -4.48 13.53
C VAL A 273 -6.21 -3.71 14.32
N VAL A 274 -5.82 -2.68 15.07
CA VAL A 274 -6.75 -1.89 15.91
C VAL A 274 -7.82 -1.22 15.04
N SER A 275 -7.44 -0.61 13.92
CA SER A 275 -8.38 0.05 13.00
C SER A 275 -9.41 -0.93 12.43
N ALA A 276 -8.99 -2.16 12.07
CA ALA A 276 -9.91 -3.19 11.58
C ALA A 276 -11.04 -3.47 12.57
N TYR A 277 -10.68 -3.71 13.85
CA TYR A 277 -11.68 -3.96 14.91
C TYR A 277 -12.46 -2.70 15.31
N LEU A 278 -11.78 -1.54 15.35
CA LEU A 278 -12.40 -0.27 15.73
C LEU A 278 -13.45 0.16 14.69
N SER A 279 -13.16 -0.02 13.41
CA SER A 279 -14.06 0.26 12.30
C SER A 279 -15.37 -0.52 12.42
N ASP A 280 -15.32 -1.78 12.85
CA ASP A 280 -16.50 -2.59 13.14
C ASP A 280 -17.18 -2.17 14.47
N GLY A 281 -16.44 -1.66 15.43
CA GLY A 281 -16.95 -1.27 16.75
C GLY A 281 -17.67 0.08 16.77
N ILE A 282 -17.04 1.14 16.29
CA ILE A 282 -17.53 2.53 16.39
C ILE A 282 -18.12 3.09 15.09
N GLY A 283 -17.97 2.38 13.98
CA GLY A 283 -18.42 2.79 12.64
C GLY A 283 -17.28 3.26 11.74
N ARG A 284 -17.53 3.20 10.43
CA ARG A 284 -16.55 3.49 9.36
C ARG A 284 -16.12 4.95 9.39
N ARG A 285 -17.09 5.85 9.43
CA ARG A 285 -16.85 7.30 9.40
C ARG A 285 -16.02 7.78 10.59
N LYS A 286 -16.37 7.37 11.82
CA LYS A 286 -15.63 7.74 13.03
C LYS A 286 -14.21 7.20 13.01
N ASN A 287 -14.01 5.99 12.50
CA ASN A 287 -12.70 5.40 12.35
C ASN A 287 -11.79 6.26 11.46
N PHE A 288 -12.28 6.71 10.28
CA PHE A 288 -11.51 7.61 9.42
C PHE A 288 -11.16 8.93 10.10
N PHE A 289 -12.07 9.54 10.86
CA PHE A 289 -11.77 10.77 11.61
C PHE A 289 -10.64 10.57 12.61
N ILE A 290 -10.71 9.50 13.42
CA ILE A 290 -9.70 9.23 14.44
C ILE A 290 -8.32 9.04 13.78
N PHE A 291 -8.27 8.21 12.76
CA PHE A 291 -7.00 7.91 12.10
C PHE A 291 -6.47 9.08 11.26
N ALA A 292 -7.32 9.86 10.58
CA ALA A 292 -6.88 11.02 9.81
C ALA A 292 -6.40 12.17 10.70
N ILE A 293 -7.14 12.50 11.76
CA ILE A 293 -6.73 13.54 12.72
C ILE A 293 -5.46 13.11 13.44
N GLY A 294 -5.39 11.87 13.91
CA GLY A 294 -4.18 11.33 14.52
C GLY A 294 -2.98 11.38 13.60
N SER A 295 -3.14 10.98 12.32
CA SER A 295 -2.09 11.05 11.30
C SER A 295 -1.63 12.49 11.05
N LEU A 296 -2.57 13.42 10.92
CA LEU A 296 -2.29 14.84 10.71
C LEU A 296 -1.43 15.41 11.84
N LEU A 297 -1.90 15.25 13.08
CA LEU A 297 -1.23 15.80 14.25
C LEU A 297 0.15 15.19 14.47
N ILE A 298 0.25 13.86 14.36
CA ILE A 298 1.53 13.18 14.62
C ILE A 298 2.52 13.40 13.49
N ALA A 299 2.10 13.49 12.23
CA ALA A 299 3.00 13.79 11.11
C ALA A 299 3.63 15.19 11.29
N ILE A 300 2.83 16.20 11.65
CA ILE A 300 3.33 17.54 11.93
C ILE A 300 4.28 17.52 13.14
N ALA A 301 3.89 16.89 14.25
CA ALA A 301 4.75 16.80 15.44
C ALA A 301 6.08 16.10 15.13
N TYR A 302 6.06 15.00 14.41
CA TYR A 302 7.24 14.20 14.07
C TYR A 302 8.21 14.93 13.15
N THR A 303 7.69 15.69 12.18
CA THR A 303 8.52 16.31 11.13
C THR A 303 8.90 17.75 11.43
N GLN A 304 8.13 18.49 12.25
CA GLN A 304 8.32 19.92 12.51
C GLN A 304 8.87 20.22 13.89
N ALA A 305 8.54 19.40 14.90
CA ALA A 305 8.91 19.72 16.27
C ALA A 305 10.41 19.47 16.52
N ASN A 306 11.05 20.44 17.19
CA ASN A 306 12.41 20.25 17.68
C ASN A 306 12.36 19.47 19.00
N ILE A 307 12.27 18.14 18.88
CA ILE A 307 12.11 17.20 20.00
C ILE A 307 13.39 16.38 20.21
N PRO A 308 13.69 15.97 21.44
CA PRO A 308 14.79 15.06 21.72
C PRO A 308 14.61 13.71 21.02
N ASP A 309 15.71 13.04 20.68
CA ASP A 309 15.72 11.79 19.97
C ASP A 309 14.90 10.68 20.65
N ALA A 310 14.94 10.59 21.98
CA ALA A 310 14.14 9.64 22.74
C ALA A 310 12.63 9.84 22.55
N LEU A 311 12.17 11.11 22.55
CA LEU A 311 10.77 11.42 22.31
C LEU A 311 10.39 11.17 20.84
N MET A 312 11.28 11.51 19.91
CA MET A 312 11.09 11.23 18.48
C MET A 312 10.96 9.73 18.22
N LEU A 313 11.80 8.90 18.86
CA LEU A 313 11.70 7.45 18.80
C LEU A 313 10.30 6.97 19.27
N ALA A 314 9.85 7.47 20.43
CA ALA A 314 8.54 7.14 20.99
C ALA A 314 7.38 7.57 20.08
N LEU A 315 7.47 8.77 19.47
CA LEU A 315 6.47 9.28 18.54
C LEU A 315 6.44 8.53 17.20
N GLY A 316 7.48 7.75 16.90
CA GLY A 316 7.48 6.82 15.76
C GLY A 316 6.36 5.80 15.83
N PHE A 317 6.03 5.30 17.03
CA PHE A 317 4.93 4.35 17.20
C PHE A 317 3.57 4.95 16.77
N PRO A 318 3.09 6.07 17.33
CA PRO A 318 1.83 6.67 16.87
C PRO A 318 1.88 7.16 15.42
N LEU A 319 3.04 7.55 14.87
CA LEU A 319 3.16 7.87 13.44
C LEU A 319 2.80 6.66 12.59
N GLY A 320 3.42 5.51 12.83
CA GLY A 320 3.09 4.27 12.13
C GLY A 320 1.64 3.84 12.37
N PHE A 321 1.18 3.90 13.62
CA PHE A 321 -0.16 3.49 14.03
C PHE A 321 -1.27 4.23 13.27
N PHE A 322 -1.24 5.54 13.27
CA PHE A 322 -2.28 6.34 12.63
C PHE A 322 -2.15 6.32 11.09
N ALA A 323 -0.95 6.55 10.54
CA ALA A 323 -0.74 6.64 9.10
C ALA A 323 -1.10 5.33 8.36
N SER A 324 -0.84 4.18 8.98
CA SER A 324 -1.12 2.88 8.38
C SER A 324 -2.52 2.35 8.70
N GLY A 325 -3.03 2.59 9.89
CA GLY A 325 -4.32 2.06 10.32
C GLY A 325 -5.50 2.54 9.47
N ILE A 326 -5.40 3.71 8.85
CA ILE A 326 -6.43 4.25 7.96
C ILE A 326 -6.79 3.29 6.82
N PHE A 327 -5.84 2.50 6.34
CA PHE A 327 -6.03 1.58 5.22
C PHE A 327 -6.93 0.39 5.54
N SER A 328 -6.98 -0.06 6.80
CA SER A 328 -7.88 -1.16 7.20
C SER A 328 -9.35 -0.80 7.05
N GLY A 329 -9.70 0.50 7.10
CA GLY A 329 -11.06 0.98 6.87
C GLY A 329 -11.43 1.08 5.39
N LEU A 330 -10.47 1.22 4.46
CA LEU A 330 -10.76 1.47 3.06
C LEU A 330 -11.46 0.30 2.37
N GLY A 331 -10.98 -0.92 2.57
CA GLY A 331 -11.56 -2.11 1.97
C GLY A 331 -13.04 -2.28 2.30
N PRO A 332 -13.42 -2.35 3.58
CA PRO A 332 -14.82 -2.46 4.00
C PRO A 332 -15.71 -1.35 3.44
N VAL A 333 -15.27 -0.07 3.55
CA VAL A 333 -16.08 1.07 3.08
C VAL A 333 -16.30 1.01 1.58
N LEU A 334 -15.25 0.79 0.78
CA LEU A 334 -15.39 0.71 -0.67
C LEU A 334 -16.29 -0.47 -1.07
N THR A 335 -16.22 -1.59 -0.36
CA THR A 335 -17.11 -2.75 -0.57
C THR A 335 -18.57 -2.41 -0.27
N GLU A 336 -18.82 -1.65 0.79
CA GLU A 336 -20.16 -1.27 1.27
C GLU A 336 -20.79 -0.11 0.49
N LEU A 337 -19.96 0.71 -0.21
CA LEU A 337 -20.42 1.83 -1.02
C LEU A 337 -21.02 1.41 -2.37
N PHE A 338 -20.58 0.28 -2.94
CA PHE A 338 -20.98 -0.14 -4.27
C PHE A 338 -21.90 -1.39 -4.23
N PRO A 339 -22.97 -1.41 -5.04
CA PRO A 339 -23.81 -2.60 -5.20
C PRO A 339 -22.99 -3.74 -5.80
N THR A 340 -23.40 -4.98 -5.52
CA THR A 340 -22.67 -6.21 -5.87
C THR A 340 -22.31 -6.27 -7.35
N SER A 341 -23.19 -5.81 -8.23
CA SER A 341 -23.04 -5.85 -9.68
C SER A 341 -21.86 -5.05 -10.24
N VAL A 342 -21.40 -4.01 -9.51
CA VAL A 342 -20.30 -3.10 -9.92
C VAL A 342 -19.26 -2.89 -8.81
N ARG A 343 -19.32 -3.70 -7.75
CA ARG A 343 -18.45 -3.55 -6.56
C ARG A 343 -16.98 -3.67 -6.91
N GLY A 344 -16.60 -4.68 -7.66
CA GLY A 344 -15.22 -4.90 -8.08
C GLY A 344 -14.68 -3.73 -8.92
N ALA A 345 -15.47 -3.27 -9.87
CA ALA A 345 -15.13 -2.12 -10.72
C ALA A 345 -15.02 -0.83 -9.91
N GLY A 346 -16.00 -0.54 -9.03
CA GLY A 346 -16.02 0.67 -8.20
C GLY A 346 -14.88 0.71 -7.18
N GLN A 347 -14.69 -0.38 -6.45
CA GLN A 347 -13.60 -0.51 -5.47
C GLN A 347 -12.22 -0.43 -6.14
N GLY A 348 -12.04 -1.18 -7.23
CA GLY A 348 -10.80 -1.19 -7.98
C GLY A 348 -10.47 0.18 -8.56
N PHE A 349 -11.46 0.85 -9.16
CA PHE A 349 -11.28 2.21 -9.68
C PHE A 349 -10.90 3.19 -8.57
N CYS A 350 -11.71 3.31 -7.52
CA CYS A 350 -11.47 4.28 -6.43
C CYS A 350 -10.09 4.09 -5.81
N TYR A 351 -9.71 2.86 -5.48
CA TYR A 351 -8.42 2.58 -4.83
C TYR A 351 -7.24 2.92 -5.75
N ASN A 352 -7.30 2.51 -7.01
CA ASN A 352 -6.19 2.72 -7.94
C ASN A 352 -6.12 4.15 -8.47
N PHE A 353 -7.26 4.82 -8.66
CA PHE A 353 -7.30 6.25 -8.97
C PHE A 353 -6.67 7.07 -7.84
N GLY A 354 -7.08 6.79 -6.60
CA GLY A 354 -6.48 7.42 -5.42
C GLY A 354 -4.98 7.18 -5.31
N ARG A 355 -4.52 5.97 -5.63
CA ARG A 355 -3.11 5.64 -5.70
C ARG A 355 -2.39 6.47 -6.77
N GLY A 356 -2.96 6.57 -7.96
CA GLY A 356 -2.39 7.34 -9.07
C GLY A 356 -2.22 8.82 -8.74
N ILE A 357 -3.22 9.45 -8.15
CA ILE A 357 -3.15 10.87 -7.73
C ILE A 357 -2.21 11.03 -6.51
N GLY A 358 -2.33 10.16 -5.50
CA GLY A 358 -1.46 10.18 -4.32
C GLY A 358 0.02 9.95 -4.65
N ALA A 359 0.30 9.30 -5.77
CA ALA A 359 1.65 9.05 -6.28
C ALA A 359 2.45 10.30 -6.62
N PHE A 360 1.78 11.42 -6.91
CA PHE A 360 2.47 12.69 -7.18
C PHE A 360 3.04 13.35 -5.91
N PHE A 361 2.54 12.99 -4.73
CA PHE A 361 2.97 13.62 -3.49
C PHE A 361 4.45 13.43 -3.18
N PRO A 362 5.08 12.25 -3.34
CA PRO A 362 6.53 12.13 -3.22
C PRO A 362 7.31 13.08 -4.13
N THR A 363 6.90 13.23 -5.39
CA THR A 363 7.52 14.20 -6.31
C THR A 363 7.38 15.63 -5.79
N LEU A 364 6.19 16.02 -5.35
CA LEU A 364 5.94 17.36 -4.82
C LEU A 364 6.71 17.63 -3.53
N VAL A 365 6.80 16.64 -2.62
CA VAL A 365 7.66 16.70 -1.42
C VAL A 365 9.12 16.92 -1.83
N GLY A 366 9.62 16.13 -2.78
CA GLY A 366 10.99 16.22 -3.25
C GLY A 366 11.32 17.59 -3.87
N PHE A 367 10.45 18.15 -4.71
CA PHE A 367 10.66 19.48 -5.29
C PHE A 367 10.51 20.61 -4.27
N LEU A 368 9.53 20.53 -3.36
CA LEU A 368 9.37 21.53 -2.30
C LEU A 368 10.58 21.55 -1.35
N SER A 369 11.19 20.40 -1.10
CA SER A 369 12.37 20.29 -0.23
C SER A 369 13.63 21.02 -0.77
N ALA A 370 13.59 21.51 -2.02
CA ALA A 370 14.61 22.41 -2.54
C ALA A 370 14.50 23.85 -2.00
N ARG A 371 13.34 24.22 -1.42
CA ARG A 371 13.08 25.57 -0.88
C ARG A 371 12.88 25.60 0.64
N VAL A 372 12.47 24.48 1.22
CA VAL A 372 12.25 24.30 2.66
C VAL A 372 12.92 23.01 3.11
N THR A 373 12.97 22.74 4.43
CA THR A 373 13.52 21.46 4.89
C THR A 373 12.66 20.28 4.44
N LEU A 374 13.25 19.11 4.34
CA LEU A 374 12.52 17.89 3.92
C LEU A 374 11.39 17.56 4.90
N GLY A 375 11.63 17.73 6.20
CA GLY A 375 10.61 17.56 7.24
C GLY A 375 9.41 18.50 7.04
N VAL A 376 9.65 19.80 6.71
CA VAL A 376 8.58 20.77 6.41
C VAL A 376 7.80 20.34 5.16
N ALA A 377 8.49 19.91 4.10
CA ALA A 377 7.84 19.45 2.87
C ALA A 377 6.95 18.22 3.13
N ILE A 378 7.44 17.21 3.85
CA ILE A 378 6.66 16.03 4.26
C ILE A 378 5.43 16.47 5.07
N GLY A 379 5.61 17.33 6.08
CA GLY A 379 4.53 17.79 6.95
C GLY A 379 3.41 18.49 6.20
N ILE A 380 3.74 19.37 5.24
CA ILE A 380 2.76 20.09 4.41
C ILE A 380 1.91 19.11 3.59
N PHE A 381 2.56 18.20 2.85
CA PHE A 381 1.82 17.28 2.00
C PHE A 381 1.06 16.21 2.79
N ALA A 382 1.56 15.76 3.93
CA ALA A 382 0.82 14.92 4.86
C ALA A 382 -0.43 15.65 5.39
N ALA A 383 -0.29 16.93 5.79
CA ALA A 383 -1.41 17.74 6.28
C ALA A 383 -2.50 17.91 5.22
N ILE A 384 -2.13 18.28 4.00
CA ILE A 384 -3.07 18.39 2.87
C ILE A 384 -3.81 17.07 2.66
N SER A 385 -3.08 15.96 2.63
CA SER A 385 -3.63 14.63 2.38
C SER A 385 -4.64 14.20 3.45
N TYR A 386 -4.28 14.31 4.72
CA TYR A 386 -5.19 13.92 5.79
C TYR A 386 -6.36 14.90 5.96
N ALA A 387 -6.21 16.17 5.60
CA ALA A 387 -7.33 17.10 5.48
C ALA A 387 -8.32 16.64 4.39
N ILE A 388 -7.83 16.15 3.24
CA ILE A 388 -8.67 15.55 2.20
C ILE A 388 -9.45 14.36 2.75
N VAL A 389 -8.81 13.47 3.53
CA VAL A 389 -9.50 12.33 4.17
C VAL A 389 -10.59 12.83 5.12
N ILE A 390 -10.32 13.83 5.95
CA ILE A 390 -11.29 14.39 6.90
C ILE A 390 -12.49 14.95 6.15
N VAL A 391 -12.28 15.74 5.09
CA VAL A 391 -13.36 16.29 4.26
C VAL A 391 -14.17 15.19 3.59
N ALA A 392 -13.51 14.17 3.01
CA ALA A 392 -14.20 13.03 2.42
C ALA A 392 -15.01 12.25 3.47
N ALA A 393 -14.47 12.04 4.66
CA ALA A 393 -15.16 11.37 5.76
C ALA A 393 -16.39 12.15 6.27
N LEU A 394 -16.41 13.49 6.16
CA LEU A 394 -17.60 14.30 6.46
C LEU A 394 -18.76 13.98 5.52
N ALA A 395 -18.47 13.77 4.25
CA ALA A 395 -19.47 13.44 3.23
C ALA A 395 -19.80 11.93 3.16
N LEU A 396 -19.00 11.07 3.81
CA LEU A 396 -19.16 9.62 3.76
C LEU A 396 -20.43 9.21 4.54
N PRO A 397 -21.33 8.39 3.93
CA PRO A 397 -22.43 7.79 4.69
C PRO A 397 -21.86 6.77 5.68
N GLU A 398 -22.52 6.62 6.86
CA GLU A 398 -22.17 5.51 7.76
C GLU A 398 -22.70 4.20 7.17
N THR A 399 -21.81 3.27 6.95
CA THR A 399 -22.14 1.99 6.29
C THR A 399 -22.05 0.78 7.24
N ARG A 400 -21.74 1.02 8.51
CA ARG A 400 -21.64 -0.04 9.52
C ARG A 400 -22.93 -0.87 9.59
N GLY A 401 -22.76 -2.19 9.51
CA GLY A 401 -23.88 -3.14 9.60
C GLY A 401 -24.77 -3.19 8.34
N ARG A 402 -24.38 -2.53 7.25
CA ARG A 402 -25.08 -2.65 5.99
C ARG A 402 -24.96 -4.08 5.45
N GLU A 403 -26.09 -4.74 5.26
CA GLU A 403 -26.12 -5.98 4.49
C GLU A 403 -25.73 -5.68 3.03
N LEU A 404 -24.85 -6.49 2.51
CA LEU A 404 -24.47 -6.38 1.10
C LEU A 404 -25.63 -6.89 0.26
N LYS A 405 -26.40 -5.97 -0.32
CA LYS A 405 -27.52 -6.32 -1.21
C LYS A 405 -27.00 -6.95 -2.49
N ALA A 406 -27.65 -8.01 -2.93
CA ALA A 406 -27.35 -8.65 -4.21
C ALA A 406 -27.69 -7.72 -5.39
N ASN A 407 -28.63 -6.77 -5.20
CA ASN A 407 -28.96 -5.64 -6.10
C ASN A 407 -29.79 -4.63 -5.35
#